data_9a35248d12cf96f184b57fd66cde243d
#
_entry.id   9a35248d12cf96f184b57fd66cde243d
#
_cell.length_a   1.000
_cell.length_b   1.000
_cell.length_c   1.000
_cell.angle_alpha   90.00
_cell.angle_beta   90.00
_cell.angle_gamma   90.00
#
_symmetry.space_group_name_H-M   'P 1'
#
loop_
_entity.id
_entity.type
_entity.pdbx_description
1 polymer ?
#
loop_
_entity_poly.entity_id
_entity_poly.type
_entity_poly.pdbx_seq_one_letter_code
_entity_poly.pdbx_strand_id
1 'polypeptide(L)'
;NGYMKELVGVRDLAKASGILMIVFFSALVLSGGTIAILYESMYPEAKDFATQIGTLPLVGLVLFALELFGVFCCLRLPSVGVYDASLKFPWNRYFNLLFTRRKMAKIWVNRALRQSIIGLSMFWVMIFLMVFVIQDLFGSGSLFNQDILANYAIIGTAVGLLAGIVFAMKMSKNFIETGLIPMGTGGAAILIFLIPFIPRPYNAIAFALLGFCGGIYMIPMFAMLLYHTKPRSAGHVLSVNNGVQSFCIVVFEILAVFSIWLFDIERINLFFILGVVCLAGTVWALWALPHTLLRQLMRSALSIHYKFLVSGVQNIPWEGPVLLVGNHISYIDWALIQMASPRPMRFVITKPAFEKWYVRLLRSQMKTIDLDITNPSKAMQEARAALLRGEAVVMFPENTMTPTGNMNRFRLDYSEAIKDVPRIKLLPFYVQGLWGSSYSMADAGFKDLVHSGDRIVTVAFGELLPLDTTPVMVKRAVQELSITAW
;
A
#
# COMPACT_ATOMS: atom_id res chain seq x y z
N ASN A 1 9.14 12.74 -10.47
CA ASN A 1 8.54 12.23 -9.22
C ASN A 1 8.02 13.35 -8.31
N GLY A 2 8.75 14.48 -8.16
CA GLY A 2 8.36 15.57 -7.28
C GLY A 2 7.02 16.24 -7.62
N TYR A 3 6.63 16.23 -8.86
CA TYR A 3 5.38 16.83 -9.37
C TYR A 3 4.17 15.91 -9.35
N MET A 4 4.36 14.62 -9.09
CA MET A 4 3.31 13.62 -9.27
C MET A 4 2.05 13.91 -8.44
N LYS A 5 2.23 14.32 -7.18
CA LYS A 5 1.12 14.64 -6.29
C LYS A 5 0.32 15.86 -6.75
N GLU A 6 0.96 16.83 -7.39
CA GLU A 6 0.32 18.03 -7.92
C GLU A 6 -0.43 17.76 -9.22
N LEU A 7 0.11 16.86 -10.06
CA LEU A 7 -0.49 16.52 -11.35
C LEU A 7 -1.71 15.61 -11.24
N VAL A 8 -1.67 14.60 -10.37
CA VAL A 8 -2.72 13.54 -10.33
C VAL A 8 -3.58 13.58 -9.08
N GLY A 9 -3.25 14.42 -8.10
CA GLY A 9 -3.94 14.45 -6.82
C GLY A 9 -3.68 13.20 -5.96
N VAL A 10 -4.31 13.15 -4.79
CA VAL A 10 -4.07 12.10 -3.79
C VAL A 10 -4.72 10.78 -4.17
N ARG A 11 -5.87 10.81 -4.83
CA ARG A 11 -6.67 9.63 -5.18
C ARG A 11 -5.92 8.71 -6.15
N ASP A 12 -5.30 9.29 -7.18
CA ASP A 12 -4.64 8.54 -8.25
C ASP A 12 -3.14 8.33 -8.00
N LEU A 13 -2.64 8.70 -6.82
CA LEU A 13 -1.22 8.68 -6.50
C LEU A 13 -0.61 7.27 -6.60
N ALA A 14 -1.30 6.24 -6.13
CA ALA A 14 -0.85 4.85 -6.24
C ALA A 14 -0.80 4.39 -7.71
N LYS A 15 -1.80 4.79 -8.52
CA LYS A 15 -1.85 4.47 -9.95
C LYS A 15 -0.72 5.17 -10.71
N ALA A 16 -0.51 6.45 -10.47
CA ALA A 16 0.57 7.22 -11.10
C ALA A 16 1.95 6.70 -10.70
N SER A 17 2.13 6.35 -9.41
CA SER A 17 3.35 5.71 -8.93
C SER A 17 3.61 4.39 -9.63
N GLY A 18 2.58 3.56 -9.82
CA GLY A 18 2.68 2.29 -10.51
C GLY A 18 3.06 2.44 -11.99
N ILE A 19 2.43 3.37 -12.71
CA ILE A 19 2.77 3.66 -14.11
C ILE A 19 4.24 4.08 -14.23
N LEU A 20 4.71 4.97 -13.35
CA LEU A 20 6.11 5.39 -13.34
C LEU A 20 7.05 4.22 -13.11
N MET A 21 6.73 3.33 -12.16
CA MET A 21 7.56 2.16 -11.84
C MET A 21 7.53 1.12 -12.98
N ILE A 22 6.38 0.93 -13.66
CA ILE A 22 6.31 0.10 -14.86
C ILE A 22 7.28 0.63 -15.93
N VAL A 23 7.22 1.93 -16.23
CA VAL A 23 8.13 2.54 -17.21
C VAL A 23 9.58 2.36 -16.79
N PHE A 24 9.90 2.59 -15.52
CA PHE A 24 11.25 2.45 -15.00
C PHE A 24 11.78 1.01 -15.11
N PHE A 25 11.04 0.01 -14.63
CA PHE A 25 11.48 -1.39 -14.68
C PHE A 25 11.46 -1.95 -16.09
N SER A 26 10.50 -1.57 -16.93
CA SER A 26 10.49 -1.96 -18.35
C SER A 26 11.72 -1.38 -19.08
N ALA A 27 12.06 -0.12 -18.83
CA ALA A 27 13.26 0.48 -19.40
C ALA A 27 14.55 -0.22 -18.91
N LEU A 28 14.61 -0.58 -17.62
CA LEU A 28 15.74 -1.32 -17.05
C LEU A 28 15.93 -2.68 -17.72
N VAL A 29 14.85 -3.45 -17.87
CA VAL A 29 14.89 -4.78 -18.50
C VAL A 29 15.22 -4.68 -19.99
N LEU A 30 14.58 -3.75 -20.71
CA LEU A 30 14.84 -3.55 -22.14
C LEU A 30 16.28 -3.07 -22.40
N SER A 31 16.79 -2.12 -21.63
CA SER A 31 18.15 -1.62 -21.79
C SER A 31 19.20 -2.69 -21.49
N GLY A 32 19.03 -3.42 -20.37
CA GLY A 32 19.93 -4.52 -20.02
C GLY A 32 19.92 -5.63 -21.05
N GLY A 33 18.75 -6.06 -21.51
CA GLY A 33 18.61 -7.07 -22.58
C GLY A 33 19.20 -6.61 -23.91
N THR A 34 18.93 -5.36 -24.30
CA THR A 34 19.48 -4.79 -25.54
C THR A 34 21.01 -4.72 -25.49
N ILE A 35 21.57 -4.28 -24.37
CA ILE A 35 23.05 -4.21 -24.21
C ILE A 35 23.64 -5.61 -24.24
N ALA A 36 23.04 -6.60 -23.60
CA ALA A 36 23.51 -7.99 -23.62
C ALA A 36 23.53 -8.55 -25.04
N ILE A 37 22.43 -8.38 -25.80
CA ILE A 37 22.31 -8.85 -27.20
C ILE A 37 23.32 -8.12 -28.10
N LEU A 38 23.45 -6.80 -27.97
CA LEU A 38 24.41 -6.03 -28.75
C LEU A 38 25.83 -6.49 -28.45
N TYR A 39 26.18 -6.67 -27.17
CA TYR A 39 27.51 -7.14 -26.79
C TYR A 39 27.81 -8.52 -27.37
N GLU A 40 26.91 -9.49 -27.24
CA GLU A 40 27.07 -10.84 -27.77
C GLU A 40 27.16 -10.85 -29.31
N SER A 41 26.36 -10.04 -30.01
CA SER A 41 26.37 -9.97 -31.46
C SER A 41 27.63 -9.29 -32.05
N MET A 42 28.18 -8.31 -31.32
CA MET A 42 29.35 -7.56 -31.79
C MET A 42 30.68 -8.22 -31.41
N TYR A 43 30.70 -9.04 -30.36
CA TYR A 43 31.93 -9.60 -29.78
C TYR A 43 31.78 -11.09 -29.41
N PRO A 44 31.47 -11.96 -30.39
CA PRO A 44 31.23 -13.39 -30.13
C PRO A 44 32.49 -14.13 -29.62
N GLU A 45 33.70 -13.58 -29.83
CA GLU A 45 34.97 -14.19 -29.46
C GLU A 45 35.68 -13.49 -28.28
N ALA A 46 35.06 -12.51 -27.62
CA ALA A 46 35.69 -11.75 -26.53
C ALA A 46 35.81 -12.60 -25.25
N LYS A 47 36.70 -13.62 -25.29
CA LYS A 47 36.98 -14.50 -24.16
C LYS A 47 38.01 -13.94 -23.17
N ASP A 48 38.86 -13.01 -23.61
CA ASP A 48 39.89 -12.44 -22.78
C ASP A 48 39.49 -11.09 -22.17
N PHE A 49 39.90 -10.85 -20.93
CA PHE A 49 39.65 -9.61 -20.18
C PHE A 49 40.12 -8.36 -20.92
N ALA A 50 41.26 -8.42 -21.63
CA ALA A 50 41.80 -7.30 -22.41
C ALA A 50 40.88 -6.93 -23.60
N THR A 51 40.32 -7.95 -24.28
CA THR A 51 39.39 -7.76 -25.39
C THR A 51 38.04 -7.20 -24.88
N GLN A 52 37.58 -7.66 -23.70
CA GLN A 52 36.38 -7.14 -23.03
C GLN A 52 36.53 -5.65 -22.70
N ILE A 53 37.69 -5.22 -22.15
CA ILE A 53 37.94 -3.80 -21.85
C ILE A 53 37.95 -2.96 -23.12
N GLY A 54 38.53 -3.46 -24.24
CA GLY A 54 38.55 -2.77 -25.51
C GLY A 54 37.19 -2.45 -26.11
N THR A 55 36.16 -3.19 -25.74
CA THR A 55 34.76 -3.02 -26.22
C THR A 55 33.92 -2.07 -25.37
N LEU A 56 34.29 -1.85 -24.09
CA LEU A 56 33.59 -0.98 -23.15
C LEU A 56 33.36 0.45 -23.66
N PRO A 57 34.29 1.11 -24.41
CA PRO A 57 34.06 2.47 -24.89
C PRO A 57 32.88 2.59 -25.84
N LEU A 58 32.61 1.60 -26.68
CA LEU A 58 31.45 1.63 -27.60
C LEU A 58 30.12 1.48 -26.86
N VAL A 59 30.07 0.53 -25.94
CA VAL A 59 28.88 0.35 -25.05
C VAL A 59 28.66 1.62 -24.23
N GLY A 60 29.76 2.21 -23.70
CA GLY A 60 29.70 3.49 -22.98
C GLY A 60 29.16 4.63 -23.82
N LEU A 61 29.54 4.70 -25.11
CA LEU A 61 29.04 5.72 -26.03
C LEU A 61 27.54 5.58 -26.32
N VAL A 62 27.05 4.36 -26.47
CA VAL A 62 25.63 4.09 -26.63
C VAL A 62 24.85 4.51 -25.37
N LEU A 63 25.35 4.16 -24.19
CA LEU A 63 24.72 4.57 -22.91
C LEU A 63 24.72 6.09 -22.76
N PHE A 64 25.84 6.75 -23.11
CA PHE A 64 25.92 8.21 -23.09
C PHE A 64 24.94 8.87 -24.03
N ALA A 65 24.75 8.33 -25.24
CA ALA A 65 23.77 8.84 -26.19
C ALA A 65 22.33 8.68 -25.67
N LEU A 66 22.01 7.55 -25.00
CA LEU A 66 20.72 7.33 -24.36
C LEU A 66 20.47 8.30 -23.20
N GLU A 67 21.48 8.59 -22.39
CA GLU A 67 21.39 9.58 -21.31
C GLU A 67 21.18 11.01 -21.86
N LEU A 68 21.88 11.38 -22.94
CA LEU A 68 21.65 12.68 -23.62
C LEU A 68 20.21 12.78 -24.15
N PHE A 69 19.68 11.70 -24.72
CA PHE A 69 18.27 11.65 -25.12
C PHE A 69 17.33 11.81 -23.94
N GLY A 70 17.65 11.18 -22.80
CA GLY A 70 16.91 11.36 -21.54
C GLY A 70 16.92 12.82 -21.05
N VAL A 71 18.07 13.50 -21.10
CA VAL A 71 18.18 14.95 -20.81
C VAL A 71 17.30 15.76 -21.76
N PHE A 72 17.34 15.48 -23.08
CA PHE A 72 16.49 16.14 -24.06
C PHE A 72 15.00 15.97 -23.77
N CYS A 73 14.57 14.75 -23.40
CA CYS A 73 13.19 14.49 -22.97
C CYS A 73 12.82 15.29 -21.71
N CYS A 74 13.74 15.41 -20.74
CA CYS A 74 13.52 16.21 -19.54
C CYS A 74 13.34 17.71 -19.85
N LEU A 75 14.04 18.26 -20.84
CA LEU A 75 13.92 19.64 -21.27
C LEU A 75 12.55 19.93 -21.94
N ARG A 76 11.85 18.90 -22.41
CA ARG A 76 10.50 18.99 -23.00
C ARG A 76 9.38 18.85 -21.96
N LEU A 77 9.69 18.58 -20.70
CA LEU A 77 8.67 18.52 -19.65
C LEU A 77 8.03 19.90 -19.47
N PRO A 78 6.70 19.96 -19.31
CA PRO A 78 6.00 21.22 -19.05
C PRO A 78 6.55 21.87 -17.78
N SER A 79 6.83 23.17 -17.83
CA SER A 79 7.25 23.93 -16.66
C SER A 79 6.10 23.98 -15.65
N VAL A 80 6.24 23.29 -14.56
CA VAL A 80 5.38 23.47 -13.39
C VAL A 80 5.89 24.73 -12.70
N GLY A 81 5.01 25.69 -12.44
CA GLY A 81 5.37 27.01 -11.92
C GLY A 81 6.37 26.96 -10.76
N VAL A 82 7.31 27.85 -10.75
CA VAL A 82 8.34 27.93 -9.70
C VAL A 82 7.64 28.24 -8.37
N TYR A 83 7.73 27.30 -7.42
CA TYR A 83 7.09 27.48 -6.11
C TYR A 83 7.60 28.70 -5.35
N ASP A 84 8.88 29.01 -5.50
CA ASP A 84 9.52 30.18 -4.90
C ASP A 84 10.72 30.62 -5.78
N ALA A 85 10.52 31.67 -6.58
CA ALA A 85 11.54 32.21 -7.48
C ALA A 85 12.73 32.85 -6.74
N SER A 86 12.58 33.16 -5.46
CA SER A 86 13.62 33.78 -4.62
C SER A 86 14.68 32.77 -4.14
N LEU A 87 14.37 31.46 -4.20
CA LEU A 87 15.28 30.41 -3.73
C LEU A 87 16.38 30.14 -4.75
N LYS A 88 17.58 30.67 -4.47
CA LYS A 88 18.81 30.28 -5.19
C LYS A 88 19.35 28.96 -4.62
N PHE A 89 19.91 28.10 -5.49
CA PHE A 89 20.53 26.86 -5.07
C PHE A 89 21.77 27.15 -4.17
N PRO A 90 21.76 26.74 -2.92
CA PRO A 90 22.81 27.11 -1.98
C PRO A 90 24.01 26.15 -2.08
N TRP A 91 24.86 26.28 -3.08
CA TRP A 91 26.02 25.43 -3.31
C TRP A 91 26.86 25.16 -2.05
N ASN A 92 27.20 26.22 -1.31
CA ASN A 92 28.00 26.12 -0.07
C ASN A 92 27.28 25.33 1.04
N ARG A 93 25.95 25.28 1.03
CA ARG A 93 25.17 24.53 2.02
C ARG A 93 24.90 23.10 1.59
N TYR A 94 24.98 22.83 0.29
CA TYR A 94 24.74 21.47 -0.25
C TYR A 94 25.80 20.49 0.21
N PHE A 95 27.06 20.91 0.21
CA PHE A 95 28.20 20.12 0.71
C PHE A 95 28.35 20.17 2.24
N ASN A 96 27.51 20.93 2.95
CA ASN A 96 27.56 21.01 4.39
C ASN A 96 26.74 19.88 5.03
N LEU A 97 27.41 18.87 5.56
CA LEU A 97 26.80 17.71 6.23
C LEU A 97 25.86 18.09 7.36
N LEU A 98 26.14 19.17 8.13
CA LEU A 98 25.30 19.64 9.22
C LEU A 98 23.95 20.17 8.73
N PHE A 99 23.93 20.86 7.58
CA PHE A 99 22.70 21.34 6.96
C PHE A 99 21.81 20.17 6.48
N THR A 100 22.43 19.20 5.83
CA THR A 100 21.76 17.96 5.38
C THR A 100 21.25 17.18 6.58
N ARG A 101 22.03 17.05 7.67
CA ARG A 101 21.62 16.37 8.89
C ARG A 101 20.39 17.02 9.55
N ARG A 102 20.34 18.35 9.62
CA ARG A 102 19.16 19.06 10.18
C ARG A 102 17.88 18.86 9.36
N LYS A 103 18.00 18.83 8.03
CA LYS A 103 16.87 18.58 7.16
C LYS A 103 16.42 17.12 7.21
N MET A 104 17.37 16.18 7.25
CA MET A 104 17.09 14.77 7.49
C MET A 104 16.35 14.55 8.81
N ALA A 105 16.80 15.19 9.90
CA ALA A 105 16.15 15.09 11.19
C ALA A 105 14.65 15.46 11.13
N LYS A 106 14.29 16.52 10.38
CA LYS A 106 12.89 16.92 10.21
C LYS A 106 12.05 15.87 9.47
N ILE A 107 12.62 15.20 8.48
CA ILE A 107 11.95 14.10 7.75
C ILE A 107 11.82 12.90 8.69
N TRP A 108 12.86 12.61 9.48
CA TRP A 108 12.93 11.44 10.37
C TRP A 108 11.96 11.50 11.55
N VAL A 109 11.55 12.70 11.96
CA VAL A 109 10.50 12.90 12.99
C VAL A 109 9.13 12.41 12.49
N ASN A 110 8.84 12.55 11.19
CA ASN A 110 7.60 12.04 10.63
C ASN A 110 7.66 10.50 10.51
N ARG A 111 6.88 9.82 11.36
CA ARG A 111 6.85 8.35 11.43
C ARG A 111 6.55 7.70 10.09
N ALA A 112 5.57 8.22 9.33
CA ALA A 112 5.17 7.63 8.06
C ALA A 112 6.26 7.79 6.98
N LEU A 113 6.89 8.97 6.88
CA LEU A 113 8.01 9.19 5.96
C LEU A 113 9.19 8.30 6.30
N ARG A 114 9.57 8.23 7.58
CA ARG A 114 10.67 7.37 8.05
C ARG A 114 10.42 5.90 7.70
N GLN A 115 9.21 5.39 7.97
CA GLN A 115 8.84 4.02 7.67
C GLN A 115 8.88 3.73 6.17
N SER A 116 8.38 4.65 5.34
CA SER A 116 8.41 4.51 3.88
C SER A 116 9.84 4.50 3.34
N ILE A 117 10.72 5.38 3.83
CA ILE A 117 12.12 5.44 3.40
C ILE A 117 12.85 4.15 3.78
N ILE A 118 12.71 3.68 5.04
CA ILE A 118 13.34 2.44 5.49
C ILE A 118 12.82 1.25 4.66
N GLY A 119 11.51 1.15 4.49
CA GLY A 119 10.91 0.05 3.73
C GLY A 119 11.35 0.01 2.27
N LEU A 120 11.37 1.16 1.59
CA LEU A 120 11.88 1.24 0.22
C LEU A 120 13.38 0.94 0.13
N SER A 121 14.17 1.36 1.13
CA SER A 121 15.60 1.03 1.18
C SER A 121 15.83 -0.47 1.33
N MET A 122 15.07 -1.14 2.21
CA MET A 122 15.14 -2.60 2.37
C MET A 122 14.71 -3.33 1.09
N PHE A 123 13.69 -2.83 0.38
CA PHE A 123 13.30 -3.39 -0.91
C PHE A 123 14.44 -3.39 -1.93
N TRP A 124 15.15 -2.27 -2.08
CA TRP A 124 16.28 -2.17 -3.00
C TRP A 124 17.47 -3.03 -2.56
N VAL A 125 17.80 -3.04 -1.28
CA VAL A 125 18.82 -3.95 -0.71
C VAL A 125 18.49 -5.40 -1.06
N MET A 126 17.21 -5.80 -0.88
CA MET A 126 16.76 -7.15 -1.21
C MET A 126 16.93 -7.49 -2.69
N ILE A 127 16.59 -6.56 -3.60
CA ILE A 127 16.78 -6.79 -5.04
C ILE A 127 18.25 -7.02 -5.38
N PHE A 128 19.15 -6.14 -4.91
CA PHE A 128 20.57 -6.24 -5.23
C PHE A 128 21.20 -7.51 -4.63
N LEU A 129 20.96 -7.80 -3.35
CA LEU A 129 21.44 -9.03 -2.74
C LEU A 129 20.86 -10.29 -3.39
N MET A 130 19.59 -10.23 -3.87
CA MET A 130 18.98 -11.33 -4.59
C MET A 130 19.67 -11.61 -5.92
N VAL A 131 19.99 -10.56 -6.69
CA VAL A 131 20.76 -10.69 -7.94
C VAL A 131 22.11 -11.35 -7.67
N PHE A 132 22.80 -10.92 -6.62
CA PHE A 132 24.07 -11.49 -6.19
C PHE A 132 23.95 -13.01 -5.86
N VAL A 133 22.92 -13.41 -5.13
CA VAL A 133 22.72 -14.83 -4.78
C VAL A 133 22.25 -15.66 -5.97
N ILE A 134 21.41 -15.12 -6.87
CA ILE A 134 20.97 -15.83 -8.08
C ILE A 134 22.16 -16.15 -8.97
N GLN A 135 23.09 -15.22 -9.12
CA GLN A 135 24.31 -15.45 -9.91
C GLN A 135 25.14 -16.62 -9.38
N ASP A 136 25.14 -16.82 -8.08
CA ASP A 136 25.88 -17.93 -7.47
C ASP A 136 25.11 -19.28 -7.53
N LEU A 137 23.80 -19.26 -7.31
CA LEU A 137 22.98 -20.47 -7.37
C LEU A 137 22.95 -21.11 -8.78
N PHE A 138 23.06 -20.32 -9.82
CA PHE A 138 22.92 -20.74 -11.21
C PHE A 138 24.17 -20.49 -12.08
N GLY A 139 25.14 -19.73 -11.58
CA GLY A 139 26.31 -19.31 -12.37
C GLY A 139 27.61 -19.86 -11.81
N SER A 140 28.33 -20.64 -12.58
CA SER A 140 29.72 -21.06 -12.32
C SER A 140 30.70 -20.22 -13.13
N GLY A 141 30.60 -18.90 -13.14
CA GLY A 141 31.53 -18.14 -13.94
C GLY A 141 31.22 -16.64 -14.10
N SER A 142 31.81 -16.01 -15.09
CA SER A 142 31.66 -14.58 -15.36
C SER A 142 30.20 -14.18 -15.66
N LEU A 143 29.86 -12.91 -15.46
CA LEU A 143 28.57 -12.30 -15.76
C LEU A 143 28.03 -12.62 -17.18
N PHE A 144 28.90 -13.01 -18.10
CA PHE A 144 28.60 -13.27 -19.51
C PHE A 144 28.47 -14.77 -19.87
N ASN A 145 28.85 -15.68 -18.96
CA ASN A 145 28.73 -17.14 -19.14
C ASN A 145 27.69 -17.74 -18.17
N GLN A 146 26.64 -17.00 -17.90
CA GLN A 146 25.56 -17.43 -16.98
C GLN A 146 24.75 -18.57 -17.60
N ASP A 147 24.43 -19.55 -16.78
CA ASP A 147 23.46 -20.57 -17.14
C ASP A 147 22.14 -19.90 -17.57
N ILE A 148 21.56 -20.40 -18.65
CA ILE A 148 20.26 -19.97 -19.18
C ILE A 148 19.19 -19.90 -18.06
N LEU A 149 19.30 -20.74 -17.02
CA LEU A 149 18.41 -20.77 -15.86
C LEU A 149 18.52 -19.51 -14.97
N ALA A 150 19.73 -18.93 -14.82
CA ALA A 150 19.88 -17.67 -14.08
C ALA A 150 19.16 -16.52 -14.78
N ASN A 151 19.29 -16.47 -16.12
CA ASN A 151 18.60 -15.48 -16.92
C ASN A 151 17.08 -15.63 -16.84
N TYR A 152 16.55 -16.85 -16.87
CA TYR A 152 15.12 -17.11 -16.66
C TYR A 152 14.64 -16.72 -15.27
N ALA A 153 15.43 -16.89 -14.22
CA ALA A 153 15.09 -16.46 -12.87
C ALA A 153 15.01 -14.92 -12.77
N ILE A 154 15.98 -14.21 -13.37
CA ILE A 154 16.00 -12.73 -13.40
C ILE A 154 14.83 -12.19 -14.21
N ILE A 155 14.60 -12.71 -15.42
CA ILE A 155 13.47 -12.32 -16.27
C ILE A 155 12.14 -12.64 -15.57
N GLY A 156 12.02 -13.82 -14.97
CA GLY A 156 10.85 -14.22 -14.21
C GLY A 156 10.57 -13.23 -13.08
N THR A 157 11.59 -12.86 -12.30
CA THR A 157 11.46 -11.86 -11.23
C THR A 157 10.97 -10.51 -11.77
N ALA A 158 11.51 -10.05 -12.90
CA ALA A 158 11.12 -8.78 -13.50
C ALA A 158 9.66 -8.80 -14.00
N VAL A 159 9.27 -9.87 -14.69
CA VAL A 159 7.87 -10.06 -15.16
C VAL A 159 6.92 -10.14 -13.96
N GLY A 160 7.28 -10.90 -12.93
CA GLY A 160 6.52 -10.98 -11.70
C GLY A 160 6.36 -9.61 -11.02
N LEU A 161 7.45 -8.84 -10.93
CA LEU A 161 7.43 -7.48 -10.36
C LEU A 161 6.45 -6.57 -11.12
N LEU A 162 6.48 -6.57 -12.44
CA LEU A 162 5.55 -5.79 -13.25
C LEU A 162 4.10 -6.22 -13.03
N ALA A 163 3.84 -7.53 -12.98
CA ALA A 163 2.51 -8.05 -12.66
C ALA A 163 2.04 -7.64 -11.26
N GLY A 164 2.92 -7.70 -10.27
CA GLY A 164 2.65 -7.24 -8.90
C GLY A 164 2.34 -5.75 -8.80
N ILE A 165 3.06 -4.91 -9.57
CA ILE A 165 2.79 -3.48 -9.68
C ILE A 165 1.39 -3.23 -10.25
N VAL A 166 1.03 -3.90 -11.35
CA VAL A 166 -0.31 -3.78 -11.97
C VAL A 166 -1.40 -4.22 -11.00
N PHE A 167 -1.18 -5.32 -10.28
CA PHE A 167 -2.10 -5.79 -9.25
C PHE A 167 -2.28 -4.76 -8.13
N ALA A 168 -1.18 -4.21 -7.60
CA ALA A 168 -1.23 -3.20 -6.54
C ALA A 168 -1.96 -1.93 -6.97
N MET A 169 -1.77 -1.48 -8.22
CA MET A 169 -2.52 -0.35 -8.79
C MET A 169 -4.02 -0.63 -8.85
N LYS A 170 -4.42 -1.83 -9.29
CA LYS A 170 -5.84 -2.22 -9.36
C LYS A 170 -6.48 -2.30 -7.98
N MET A 171 -5.75 -2.77 -6.98
CA MET A 171 -6.24 -2.86 -5.60
C MET A 171 -6.32 -1.47 -4.93
N SER A 172 -5.46 -0.54 -5.31
CA SER A 172 -5.37 0.82 -4.73
C SER A 172 -6.19 1.87 -5.52
N LYS A 173 -7.31 1.50 -6.14
CA LYS A 173 -8.12 2.42 -6.98
C LYS A 173 -8.67 3.64 -6.24
N ASN A 174 -9.14 3.46 -5.01
CA ASN A 174 -9.84 4.52 -4.25
C ASN A 174 -8.94 5.18 -3.20
N PHE A 175 -7.95 4.45 -2.70
CA PHE A 175 -6.98 4.90 -1.70
C PHE A 175 -5.77 3.95 -1.71
N ILE A 176 -4.66 4.38 -1.06
CA ILE A 176 -3.45 3.57 -0.95
C ILE A 176 -3.71 2.34 -0.09
N GLU A 177 -3.68 1.14 -0.70
CA GLU A 177 -3.97 -0.11 -0.01
C GLU A 177 -2.73 -0.61 0.74
N THR A 178 -2.59 -0.17 2.00
CA THR A 178 -1.44 -0.52 2.84
C THR A 178 -1.45 -1.97 3.33
N GLY A 179 -2.57 -2.69 3.21
CA GLY A 179 -2.67 -4.13 3.51
C GLY A 179 -1.82 -5.00 2.57
N LEU A 180 -1.44 -4.48 1.41
CA LEU A 180 -0.53 -5.14 0.48
C LEU A 180 0.92 -5.22 1.01
N ILE A 181 1.31 -4.35 1.94
CA ILE A 181 2.67 -4.33 2.52
C ILE A 181 2.97 -5.66 3.24
N PRO A 182 2.21 -6.08 4.28
CA PRO A 182 2.47 -7.35 4.94
C PRO A 182 2.22 -8.57 4.03
N MET A 183 1.33 -8.48 3.04
CA MET A 183 1.14 -9.55 2.06
C MET A 183 2.38 -9.74 1.18
N GLY A 184 2.97 -8.63 0.69
CA GLY A 184 4.17 -8.66 -0.13
C GLY A 184 5.39 -9.19 0.65
N THR A 185 5.65 -8.64 1.84
CA THR A 185 6.78 -9.10 2.66
C THR A 185 6.61 -10.54 3.15
N GLY A 186 5.41 -10.94 3.55
CA GLY A 186 5.11 -12.30 4.00
C GLY A 186 5.22 -13.33 2.87
N GLY A 187 4.66 -13.02 1.70
CA GLY A 187 4.80 -13.85 0.52
C GLY A 187 6.27 -13.98 0.08
N ALA A 188 7.02 -12.87 0.10
CA ALA A 188 8.46 -12.88 -0.19
C ALA A 188 9.24 -13.75 0.81
N ALA A 189 8.97 -13.63 2.11
CA ALA A 189 9.62 -14.45 3.14
C ALA A 189 9.39 -15.95 2.90
N ILE A 190 8.13 -16.33 2.65
CA ILE A 190 7.79 -17.74 2.38
C ILE A 190 8.53 -18.25 1.15
N LEU A 191 8.52 -17.48 0.05
CA LEU A 191 9.17 -17.88 -1.20
C LEU A 191 10.69 -17.97 -1.05
N ILE A 192 11.32 -17.03 -0.35
CA ILE A 192 12.75 -17.04 -0.07
C ILE A 192 13.15 -18.33 0.68
N PHE A 193 12.39 -18.73 1.68
CA PHE A 193 12.66 -20.00 2.38
C PHE A 193 12.39 -21.24 1.53
N LEU A 194 11.46 -21.19 0.59
CA LEU A 194 11.08 -22.35 -0.24
C LEU A 194 11.98 -22.51 -1.48
N ILE A 195 12.44 -21.43 -2.11
CA ILE A 195 13.21 -21.48 -3.37
C ILE A 195 14.39 -22.44 -3.34
N PRO A 196 15.20 -22.56 -2.28
CA PRO A 196 16.31 -23.51 -2.23
C PRO A 196 15.89 -24.97 -2.38
N PHE A 197 14.66 -25.31 -2.05
CA PHE A 197 14.11 -26.67 -2.11
C PHE A 197 13.32 -26.98 -3.39
N ILE A 198 13.10 -25.97 -4.24
CA ILE A 198 12.37 -26.13 -5.50
C ILE A 198 13.33 -26.67 -6.57
N PRO A 199 12.97 -27.73 -7.30
CA PRO A 199 13.78 -28.25 -8.40
C PRO A 199 14.06 -27.16 -9.44
N ARG A 200 15.28 -27.13 -9.98
CA ARG A 200 15.78 -26.08 -10.90
C ARG A 200 14.83 -25.66 -12.02
N PRO A 201 14.14 -26.55 -12.77
CA PRO A 201 13.25 -26.10 -13.86
C PRO A 201 12.05 -25.26 -13.41
N TYR A 202 11.64 -25.36 -12.14
CA TYR A 202 10.50 -24.62 -11.59
C TYR A 202 10.90 -23.34 -10.85
N ASN A 203 12.20 -23.10 -10.67
CA ASN A 203 12.69 -21.92 -9.94
C ASN A 203 12.26 -20.60 -10.59
N ALA A 204 12.21 -20.54 -11.92
CA ALA A 204 11.76 -19.32 -12.63
C ALA A 204 10.34 -18.89 -12.22
N ILE A 205 9.44 -19.83 -11.97
CA ILE A 205 8.07 -19.53 -11.48
C ILE A 205 8.13 -19.00 -10.05
N ALA A 206 8.95 -19.59 -9.18
CA ALA A 206 9.11 -19.13 -7.82
C ALA A 206 9.72 -17.72 -7.76
N PHE A 207 10.69 -17.43 -8.60
CA PHE A 207 11.27 -16.09 -8.75
C PHE A 207 10.27 -15.08 -9.33
N ALA A 208 9.41 -15.50 -10.27
CA ALA A 208 8.33 -14.65 -10.75
C ALA A 208 7.32 -14.32 -9.65
N LEU A 209 6.95 -15.28 -8.82
CA LEU A 209 6.11 -15.05 -7.65
C LEU A 209 6.78 -14.14 -6.61
N LEU A 210 8.09 -14.30 -6.41
CA LEU A 210 8.89 -13.42 -5.54
C LEU A 210 8.90 -11.97 -6.06
N GLY A 211 9.11 -11.80 -7.36
CA GLY A 211 8.99 -10.49 -8.02
C GLY A 211 7.60 -9.90 -7.84
N PHE A 212 6.55 -10.70 -8.01
CA PHE A 212 5.17 -10.28 -7.77
C PHE A 212 4.97 -9.77 -6.33
N CYS A 213 5.47 -10.47 -5.34
CA CYS A 213 5.46 -10.03 -3.95
C CYS A 213 6.18 -8.69 -3.75
N GLY A 214 7.32 -8.50 -4.42
CA GLY A 214 8.04 -7.22 -4.43
C GLY A 214 7.22 -6.08 -5.03
N GLY A 215 6.52 -6.32 -6.14
CA GLY A 215 5.68 -5.32 -6.80
C GLY A 215 4.50 -4.86 -5.94
N ILE A 216 3.80 -5.79 -5.30
CA ILE A 216 2.68 -5.46 -4.39
C ILE A 216 3.13 -4.74 -3.11
N TYR A 217 4.37 -4.97 -2.66
CA TYR A 217 4.97 -4.27 -1.54
C TYR A 217 5.40 -2.83 -1.89
N MET A 218 6.10 -2.67 -3.01
CA MET A 218 6.77 -1.42 -3.37
C MET A 218 5.79 -0.27 -3.62
N ILE A 219 4.67 -0.55 -4.33
CA ILE A 219 3.72 0.49 -4.75
C ILE A 219 3.08 1.22 -3.58
N PRO A 220 2.48 0.56 -2.57
CA PRO A 220 1.91 1.28 -1.44
C PRO A 220 2.99 2.03 -0.63
N MET A 221 4.20 1.48 -0.49
CA MET A 221 5.30 2.16 0.20
C MET A 221 5.71 3.45 -0.50
N PHE A 222 5.86 3.42 -1.83
CA PHE A 222 6.22 4.61 -2.61
C PHE A 222 5.08 5.64 -2.64
N ALA A 223 3.83 5.19 -2.78
CA ALA A 223 2.67 6.05 -2.72
C ALA A 223 2.52 6.72 -1.34
N MET A 224 2.78 6.00 -0.24
CA MET A 224 2.81 6.54 1.12
C MET A 224 3.90 7.60 1.31
N LEU A 225 5.10 7.37 0.75
CA LEU A 225 6.17 8.37 0.75
C LEU A 225 5.72 9.68 0.11
N LEU A 226 5.13 9.61 -1.09
CA LEU A 226 4.63 10.78 -1.81
C LEU A 226 3.43 11.42 -1.12
N TYR A 227 2.53 10.61 -0.56
CA TYR A 227 1.34 11.08 0.15
C TYR A 227 1.69 11.98 1.34
N HIS A 228 2.62 11.54 2.21
CA HIS A 228 3.03 12.30 3.40
C HIS A 228 4.04 13.41 3.09
N THR A 229 4.48 13.53 1.85
CA THR A 229 5.38 14.57 1.42
C THR A 229 4.60 15.84 1.07
N LYS A 230 4.99 16.97 1.65
CA LYS A 230 4.44 18.28 1.28
C LYS A 230 4.98 18.67 -0.10
N PRO A 231 4.18 19.27 -1.01
CA PRO A 231 4.63 19.66 -2.35
C PRO A 231 5.94 20.47 -2.33
N ARG A 232 6.02 21.46 -1.45
CA ARG A 232 7.22 22.31 -1.28
C ARG A 232 8.51 21.55 -0.91
N SER A 233 8.41 20.36 -0.33
CA SER A 233 9.57 19.56 0.11
C SER A 233 9.76 18.28 -0.69
N ALA A 234 9.01 18.06 -1.75
CA ALA A 234 9.00 16.80 -2.48
C ALA A 234 10.38 16.42 -3.05
N GLY A 235 11.04 17.35 -3.72
CA GLY A 235 12.39 17.11 -4.24
C GLY A 235 13.39 16.75 -3.15
N HIS A 236 13.29 17.41 -1.98
CA HIS A 236 14.19 17.11 -0.87
C HIS A 236 13.92 15.75 -0.24
N VAL A 237 12.66 15.37 -0.01
CA VAL A 237 12.29 14.06 0.54
C VAL A 237 12.74 12.93 -0.39
N LEU A 238 12.53 13.09 -1.70
CA LEU A 238 12.96 12.11 -2.70
C LEU A 238 14.49 12.00 -2.78
N SER A 239 15.21 13.12 -2.69
CA SER A 239 16.68 13.11 -2.64
C SER A 239 17.20 12.37 -1.40
N VAL A 240 16.59 12.61 -0.23
CA VAL A 240 16.93 11.88 1.02
C VAL A 240 16.59 10.40 0.88
N ASN A 241 15.43 10.07 0.31
CA ASN A 241 15.04 8.68 0.07
C ASN A 241 16.08 7.95 -0.81
N ASN A 242 16.44 8.53 -1.95
CA ASN A 242 17.42 7.94 -2.85
C ASN A 242 18.82 7.83 -2.21
N GLY A 243 19.24 8.87 -1.47
CA GLY A 243 20.52 8.85 -0.75
C GLY A 243 20.60 7.75 0.31
N VAL A 244 19.52 7.57 1.09
CA VAL A 244 19.44 6.48 2.09
C VAL A 244 19.41 5.12 1.41
N GLN A 245 18.65 4.97 0.32
CA GLN A 245 18.60 3.72 -0.46
C GLN A 245 20.00 3.33 -0.96
N SER A 246 20.70 4.25 -1.66
CA SER A 246 22.02 3.99 -2.19
C SER A 246 23.04 3.66 -1.08
N PHE A 247 22.98 4.40 0.04
CA PHE A 247 23.83 4.11 1.19
C PHE A 247 23.57 2.71 1.77
N CYS A 248 22.29 2.34 1.98
CA CYS A 248 21.94 1.02 2.47
C CYS A 248 22.37 -0.09 1.51
N ILE A 249 22.17 0.06 0.20
CA ILE A 249 22.61 -0.92 -0.80
C ILE A 249 24.11 -1.18 -0.65
N VAL A 250 24.93 -0.13 -0.72
CA VAL A 250 26.39 -0.25 -0.64
C VAL A 250 26.83 -0.90 0.68
N VAL A 251 26.25 -0.46 1.80
CA VAL A 251 26.63 -1.01 3.13
C VAL A 251 26.27 -2.50 3.22
N PHE A 252 25.06 -2.88 2.82
CA PHE A 252 24.63 -4.28 2.94
C PHE A 252 25.35 -5.19 1.95
N GLU A 253 25.71 -4.72 0.75
CA GLU A 253 26.54 -5.49 -0.18
C GLU A 253 27.96 -5.69 0.34
N ILE A 254 28.59 -4.63 0.87
CA ILE A 254 29.90 -4.76 1.52
C ILE A 254 29.82 -5.74 2.67
N LEU A 255 28.79 -5.66 3.52
CA LEU A 255 28.62 -6.58 4.62
C LEU A 255 28.42 -8.02 4.14
N ALA A 256 27.68 -8.25 3.06
CA ALA A 256 27.48 -9.57 2.48
C ALA A 256 28.80 -10.18 1.97
N VAL A 257 29.55 -9.40 1.18
CA VAL A 257 30.87 -9.82 0.68
C VAL A 257 31.85 -10.09 1.84
N PHE A 258 31.88 -9.19 2.83
CA PHE A 258 32.74 -9.32 4.00
C PHE A 258 32.38 -10.55 4.86
N SER A 259 31.07 -10.84 4.99
CA SER A 259 30.60 -12.02 5.71
C SER A 259 31.04 -13.32 5.05
N ILE A 260 30.99 -13.39 3.72
CA ILE A 260 31.49 -14.55 2.96
C ILE A 260 33.00 -14.69 3.17
N TRP A 261 33.75 -13.58 3.04
CA TRP A 261 35.22 -13.60 3.10
C TRP A 261 35.75 -13.93 4.53
N LEU A 262 35.12 -13.39 5.58
CA LEU A 262 35.62 -13.52 6.95
C LEU A 262 35.12 -14.78 7.65
N PHE A 263 33.85 -15.18 7.41
CA PHE A 263 33.17 -16.25 8.12
C PHE A 263 32.94 -17.49 7.25
N ASP A 264 33.41 -17.47 5.99
CA ASP A 264 33.16 -18.53 5.01
C ASP A 264 31.69 -18.93 4.91
N ILE A 265 30.81 -17.93 5.02
CA ILE A 265 29.36 -18.14 4.96
C ILE A 265 28.99 -18.53 3.53
N GLU A 266 28.42 -19.72 3.38
CA GLU A 266 27.83 -20.13 2.12
C GLU A 266 26.77 -19.13 1.68
N ARG A 267 26.80 -18.73 0.40
CA ARG A 267 25.88 -17.72 -0.15
C ARG A 267 24.41 -18.12 -0.01
N ILE A 268 24.10 -19.42 0.05
CA ILE A 268 22.76 -19.91 0.35
C ILE A 268 22.26 -19.46 1.74
N ASN A 269 23.16 -19.33 2.71
CA ASN A 269 22.80 -18.85 4.04
C ASN A 269 22.43 -17.36 4.05
N LEU A 270 22.98 -16.56 3.12
CA LEU A 270 22.55 -15.18 2.91
C LEU A 270 21.08 -15.15 2.47
N PHE A 271 20.65 -16.11 1.65
CA PHE A 271 19.27 -16.23 1.22
C PHE A 271 18.33 -16.44 2.42
N PHE A 272 18.72 -17.34 3.35
CA PHE A 272 17.95 -17.55 4.58
C PHE A 272 17.95 -16.30 5.49
N ILE A 273 19.07 -15.57 5.59
CA ILE A 273 19.14 -14.32 6.35
C ILE A 273 18.16 -13.28 5.76
N LEU A 274 18.10 -13.17 4.43
CA LEU A 274 17.14 -12.30 3.76
C LEU A 274 15.69 -12.72 4.06
N GLY A 275 15.42 -14.03 4.08
CA GLY A 275 14.12 -14.58 4.48
C GLY A 275 13.73 -14.18 5.91
N VAL A 276 14.66 -14.25 6.86
CA VAL A 276 14.45 -13.80 8.24
C VAL A 276 14.19 -12.30 8.31
N VAL A 277 14.91 -11.48 7.55
CA VAL A 277 14.70 -10.04 7.48
C VAL A 277 13.29 -9.72 6.92
N CYS A 278 12.87 -10.40 5.86
CA CYS A 278 11.51 -10.27 5.31
C CYS A 278 10.44 -10.68 6.33
N LEU A 279 10.66 -11.77 7.05
CA LEU A 279 9.75 -12.26 8.09
C LEU A 279 9.63 -11.25 9.23
N ALA A 280 10.75 -10.70 9.70
CA ALA A 280 10.77 -9.66 10.71
C ALA A 280 10.05 -8.39 10.25
N GLY A 281 10.26 -8.00 8.98
CA GLY A 281 9.53 -6.91 8.34
C GLY A 281 8.02 -7.15 8.27
N THR A 282 7.61 -8.40 8.01
CA THR A 282 6.21 -8.81 7.99
C THR A 282 5.58 -8.70 9.38
N VAL A 283 6.23 -9.26 10.39
CA VAL A 283 5.77 -9.20 11.79
C VAL A 283 5.64 -7.74 12.23
N TRP A 284 6.64 -6.93 11.91
CA TRP A 284 6.59 -5.50 12.22
C TRP A 284 5.46 -4.77 11.49
N ALA A 285 5.22 -5.06 10.20
CA ALA A 285 4.12 -4.48 9.43
C ALA A 285 2.75 -4.88 9.99
N LEU A 286 2.58 -6.15 10.39
CA LEU A 286 1.37 -6.65 11.05
C LEU A 286 1.13 -5.96 12.39
N TRP A 287 2.19 -5.75 13.18
CA TRP A 287 2.10 -5.06 14.45
C TRP A 287 1.82 -3.55 14.28
N ALA A 288 2.44 -2.91 13.29
CA ALA A 288 2.28 -1.48 13.03
C ALA A 288 0.95 -1.13 12.36
N LEU A 289 0.40 -2.05 11.54
CA LEU A 289 -0.77 -1.85 10.69
C LEU A 289 -1.77 -3.02 10.77
N PRO A 290 -2.23 -3.43 11.97
CA PRO A 290 -3.03 -4.64 12.14
C PRO A 290 -4.36 -4.59 11.37
N HIS A 291 -4.95 -3.40 11.24
CA HIS A 291 -6.25 -3.23 10.56
C HIS A 291 -6.16 -3.39 9.03
N THR A 292 -5.00 -3.14 8.44
CA THR A 292 -4.89 -3.05 6.98
C THR A 292 -4.86 -4.40 6.31
N LEU A 293 -4.14 -5.36 6.91
CA LEU A 293 -4.16 -6.74 6.43
C LEU A 293 -5.54 -7.35 6.56
N LEU A 294 -6.17 -7.17 7.74
CA LEU A 294 -7.51 -7.67 7.99
C LEU A 294 -8.51 -7.10 6.98
N ARG A 295 -8.47 -5.79 6.73
CA ARG A 295 -9.29 -5.14 5.71
C ARG A 295 -9.10 -5.78 4.33
N GLN A 296 -7.85 -6.00 3.94
CA GLN A 296 -7.51 -6.59 2.65
C GLN A 296 -7.99 -8.03 2.52
N LEU A 297 -7.80 -8.85 3.55
CA LEU A 297 -8.29 -10.24 3.58
C LEU A 297 -9.82 -10.29 3.50
N MET A 298 -10.51 -9.45 4.25
CA MET A 298 -11.97 -9.33 4.20
C MET A 298 -12.45 -8.89 2.82
N ARG A 299 -11.77 -7.91 2.22
CA ARG A 299 -12.08 -7.47 0.85
C ARG A 299 -11.91 -8.62 -0.15
N SER A 300 -10.80 -9.35 -0.09
CA SER A 300 -10.55 -10.49 -0.95
C SER A 300 -11.60 -11.59 -0.77
N ALA A 301 -11.94 -11.94 0.47
CA ALA A 301 -12.95 -12.95 0.77
C ALA A 301 -14.35 -12.54 0.28
N LEU A 302 -14.76 -11.30 0.54
CA LEU A 302 -16.09 -10.82 0.14
C LEU A 302 -16.19 -10.58 -1.37
N SER A 303 -15.11 -10.20 -2.05
CA SER A 303 -15.10 -9.98 -3.50
C SER A 303 -15.28 -11.27 -4.33
N ILE A 304 -15.10 -12.43 -3.71
CA ILE A 304 -15.41 -13.74 -4.33
C ILE A 304 -16.93 -13.91 -4.48
N HIS A 305 -17.68 -13.39 -3.52
CA HIS A 305 -19.14 -13.60 -3.43
C HIS A 305 -19.97 -12.38 -3.82
N TYR A 306 -19.39 -11.17 -3.79
CA TYR A 306 -20.10 -9.91 -3.99
C TYR A 306 -19.35 -8.96 -4.90
N LYS A 307 -20.06 -8.26 -5.76
CA LYS A 307 -19.51 -7.11 -6.50
C LYS A 307 -19.55 -5.88 -5.60
N PHE A 308 -18.38 -5.44 -5.12
CA PHE A 308 -18.28 -4.34 -4.14
C PHE A 308 -18.01 -3.00 -4.83
N LEU A 309 -18.93 -2.05 -4.64
CA LEU A 309 -18.83 -0.68 -5.13
C LEU A 309 -18.71 0.29 -3.96
N VAL A 310 -17.91 1.33 -4.15
CA VAL A 310 -17.74 2.39 -3.15
C VAL A 310 -17.82 3.74 -3.84
N SER A 311 -18.61 4.65 -3.29
CA SER A 311 -18.73 6.03 -3.74
C SER A 311 -18.48 7.01 -2.59
N GLY A 312 -18.06 8.24 -2.90
CA GLY A 312 -17.88 9.30 -1.91
C GLY A 312 -16.70 9.14 -0.94
N VAL A 313 -15.73 8.24 -1.20
CA VAL A 313 -14.56 8.03 -0.33
C VAL A 313 -13.77 9.31 -0.08
N GLN A 314 -13.75 10.21 -1.05
CA GLN A 314 -13.09 11.53 -0.95
C GLN A 314 -13.70 12.43 0.13
N ASN A 315 -14.93 12.16 0.56
CA ASN A 315 -15.62 12.92 1.60
C ASN A 315 -15.18 12.51 3.01
N ILE A 316 -14.51 11.34 3.15
CA ILE A 316 -13.99 10.88 4.44
C ILE A 316 -12.76 11.71 4.79
N PRO A 317 -12.78 12.47 5.91
CA PRO A 317 -11.61 13.21 6.34
C PRO A 317 -10.45 12.25 6.70
N TRP A 318 -9.27 12.49 6.16
CA TRP A 318 -8.09 11.67 6.41
C TRP A 318 -7.61 11.73 7.85
N GLU A 319 -7.78 12.87 8.50
CA GLU A 319 -7.36 13.14 9.87
C GLU A 319 -8.43 13.92 10.63
N GLY A 320 -8.34 13.88 11.94
CA GLY A 320 -9.25 14.56 12.85
C GLY A 320 -10.53 13.79 13.15
N PRO A 321 -11.34 14.28 14.10
CA PRO A 321 -12.55 13.63 14.54
C PRO A 321 -13.64 13.64 13.46
N VAL A 322 -14.24 12.49 13.22
CA VAL A 322 -15.41 12.35 12.34
C VAL A 322 -16.37 11.32 12.90
N LEU A 323 -17.63 11.70 13.00
CA LEU A 323 -18.73 10.79 13.30
C LEU A 323 -19.41 10.41 12.01
N LEU A 324 -19.42 9.12 11.69
CA LEU A 324 -20.15 8.55 10.57
C LEU A 324 -21.49 7.99 11.07
N VAL A 325 -22.56 8.34 10.38
CA VAL A 325 -23.92 7.97 10.73
C VAL A 325 -24.62 7.40 9.51
N GLY A 326 -25.23 6.21 9.64
CA GLY A 326 -25.88 5.56 8.50
C GLY A 326 -26.85 4.45 8.88
N ASN A 327 -27.34 3.75 7.85
CA ASN A 327 -28.29 2.64 7.98
C ASN A 327 -27.62 1.33 8.40
N HIS A 328 -28.43 0.38 8.92
CA HIS A 328 -27.97 -0.92 9.38
C HIS A 328 -28.83 -2.06 8.79
N ILE A 329 -28.23 -2.79 7.81
CA ILE A 329 -28.95 -3.82 7.05
C ILE A 329 -28.43 -5.23 7.26
N SER A 330 -27.17 -5.37 7.75
CA SER A 330 -26.53 -6.68 7.88
C SER A 330 -25.56 -6.77 9.05
N TYR A 331 -25.28 -8.00 9.50
CA TYR A 331 -24.26 -8.30 10.53
C TYR A 331 -22.82 -7.93 10.11
N ILE A 332 -22.57 -7.73 8.83
CA ILE A 332 -21.24 -7.43 8.30
C ILE A 332 -21.09 -5.99 7.78
N ASP A 333 -22.05 -5.10 8.04
CA ASP A 333 -21.97 -3.69 7.61
C ASP A 333 -20.71 -2.99 8.10
N TRP A 334 -20.28 -3.28 9.34
CA TRP A 334 -19.03 -2.77 9.90
C TRP A 334 -17.81 -3.16 9.05
N ALA A 335 -17.82 -4.39 8.53
CA ALA A 335 -16.74 -4.88 7.66
C ALA A 335 -16.72 -4.14 6.32
N LEU A 336 -17.89 -3.95 5.70
CA LEU A 336 -18.03 -3.23 4.44
C LEU A 336 -17.58 -1.77 4.57
N ILE A 337 -17.98 -1.08 5.64
CA ILE A 337 -17.60 0.31 5.90
C ILE A 337 -16.10 0.41 6.15
N GLN A 338 -15.51 -0.51 6.93
CA GLN A 338 -14.07 -0.54 7.15
C GLN A 338 -13.29 -0.83 5.85
N MET A 339 -13.81 -1.71 4.98
CA MET A 339 -13.22 -1.98 3.66
C MET A 339 -13.29 -0.77 2.73
N ALA A 340 -14.35 0.00 2.83
CA ALA A 340 -14.55 1.21 2.04
C ALA A 340 -13.73 2.41 2.53
N SER A 341 -13.19 2.36 3.75
CA SER A 341 -12.50 3.47 4.39
C SER A 341 -10.98 3.40 4.26
N PRO A 342 -10.30 4.53 3.98
CA PRO A 342 -8.85 4.61 3.96
C PRO A 342 -8.22 4.62 5.36
N ARG A 343 -9.00 4.86 6.41
CA ARG A 343 -8.54 4.99 7.79
C ARG A 343 -9.25 4.01 8.73
N PRO A 344 -8.63 3.63 9.87
CA PRO A 344 -9.28 2.82 10.90
C PRO A 344 -10.54 3.52 11.43
N MET A 345 -11.59 2.76 11.60
CA MET A 345 -12.85 3.22 12.18
C MET A 345 -13.18 2.45 13.46
N ARG A 346 -13.74 3.13 14.45
CA ARG A 346 -14.34 2.52 15.62
C ARG A 346 -15.82 2.38 15.43
N PHE A 347 -16.35 1.20 15.69
CA PHE A 347 -17.76 0.92 15.55
C PHE A 347 -18.42 0.87 16.91
N VAL A 348 -19.53 1.59 17.05
CA VAL A 348 -20.44 1.48 18.18
C VAL A 348 -21.43 0.37 17.85
N ILE A 349 -21.30 -0.78 18.51
CA ILE A 349 -22.09 -1.98 18.21
C ILE A 349 -22.56 -2.65 19.50
N THR A 350 -23.75 -3.22 19.46
CA THR A 350 -24.28 -4.02 20.56
C THR A 350 -23.46 -5.29 20.72
N LYS A 351 -23.09 -5.62 21.95
CA LYS A 351 -22.36 -6.85 22.25
C LYS A 351 -23.25 -8.07 22.00
N PRO A 352 -22.84 -9.01 21.14
CA PRO A 352 -23.62 -10.23 20.93
C PRO A 352 -23.59 -11.10 22.19
N ALA A 353 -24.69 -11.81 22.45
CA ALA A 353 -24.81 -12.71 23.61
C ALA A 353 -23.81 -13.88 23.52
N PHE A 354 -23.54 -14.37 22.30
CA PHE A 354 -22.56 -15.41 22.01
C PHE A 354 -21.58 -14.92 20.95
N GLU A 355 -20.30 -14.95 21.28
CA GLU A 355 -19.25 -14.45 20.40
C GLU A 355 -18.26 -15.57 20.08
N LYS A 356 -18.14 -15.91 18.80
CA LYS A 356 -17.10 -16.83 18.31
C LYS A 356 -15.72 -16.20 18.52
N TRP A 357 -14.70 -17.02 18.83
CA TRP A 357 -13.35 -16.56 19.15
C TRP A 357 -12.75 -15.60 18.11
N TYR A 358 -12.97 -15.87 16.81
CA TYR A 358 -12.48 -15.02 15.73
C TYR A 358 -13.21 -13.65 15.67
N VAL A 359 -14.51 -13.59 16.01
CA VAL A 359 -15.24 -12.31 16.11
C VAL A 359 -14.68 -11.47 17.25
N ARG A 360 -14.35 -12.11 18.39
CA ARG A 360 -13.71 -11.42 19.53
C ARG A 360 -12.34 -10.85 19.12
N LEU A 361 -11.52 -11.63 18.38
CA LEU A 361 -10.25 -11.16 17.87
C LEU A 361 -10.44 -9.95 16.94
N LEU A 362 -11.39 -10.02 16.00
CA LEU A 362 -11.71 -8.92 15.08
C LEU A 362 -12.15 -7.65 15.84
N ARG A 363 -13.04 -7.79 16.80
CA ARG A 363 -13.51 -6.67 17.63
C ARG A 363 -12.38 -6.01 18.42
N SER A 364 -11.49 -6.81 18.99
CA SER A 364 -10.33 -6.29 19.75
C SER A 364 -9.39 -5.48 18.85
N GLN A 365 -9.14 -5.95 17.62
CA GLN A 365 -8.33 -5.23 16.64
C GLN A 365 -8.98 -3.91 16.18
N MET A 366 -10.30 -3.90 16.01
CA MET A 366 -11.04 -2.71 15.59
C MET A 366 -11.38 -1.78 16.77
N LYS A 367 -11.03 -2.17 18.00
CA LYS A 367 -11.32 -1.41 19.23
C LYS A 367 -12.77 -0.93 19.27
N THR A 368 -13.71 -1.83 19.07
CA THR A 368 -15.15 -1.52 19.07
C THR A 368 -15.59 -0.95 20.40
N ILE A 369 -16.62 -0.11 20.35
CA ILE A 369 -17.28 0.46 21.54
C ILE A 369 -18.55 -0.35 21.78
N ASP A 370 -18.66 -0.96 22.96
CA ASP A 370 -19.80 -1.79 23.32
C ASP A 370 -21.01 -0.92 23.68
N LEU A 371 -22.09 -1.09 22.94
CA LEU A 371 -23.34 -0.40 23.19
C LEU A 371 -24.26 -1.26 24.07
N ASP A 372 -24.55 -0.76 25.25
CA ASP A 372 -25.64 -1.26 26.06
C ASP A 372 -26.94 -0.49 25.71
N ILE A 373 -27.92 -1.20 25.21
CA ILE A 373 -29.19 -0.60 24.77
C ILE A 373 -29.95 0.00 25.95
N THR A 374 -29.78 -0.55 27.13
CA THR A 374 -30.47 -0.07 28.36
C THR A 374 -29.78 1.18 28.94
N ASN A 375 -28.48 1.33 28.72
CA ASN A 375 -27.73 2.49 29.17
C ASN A 375 -26.71 2.93 28.09
N PRO A 376 -27.15 3.67 27.07
CA PRO A 376 -26.27 4.08 25.96
C PRO A 376 -25.26 5.16 26.33
N SER A 377 -25.44 5.86 27.48
CA SER A 377 -24.58 7.00 27.86
C SER A 377 -23.10 6.62 27.98
N LYS A 378 -22.79 5.44 28.51
CA LYS A 378 -21.41 4.95 28.58
C LYS A 378 -20.77 4.82 27.20
N ALA A 379 -21.50 4.24 26.24
CA ALA A 379 -21.00 4.10 24.87
C ALA A 379 -20.82 5.47 24.20
N MET A 380 -21.70 6.44 24.48
CA MET A 380 -21.56 7.80 23.95
C MET A 380 -20.34 8.52 24.54
N GLN A 381 -20.04 8.34 25.83
CA GLN A 381 -18.85 8.88 26.47
C GLN A 381 -17.57 8.23 25.90
N GLU A 382 -17.54 6.93 25.67
CA GLU A 382 -16.42 6.24 25.00
C GLU A 382 -16.24 6.72 23.56
N ALA A 383 -17.33 6.92 22.83
CA ALA A 383 -17.33 7.47 21.46
C ALA A 383 -16.77 8.90 21.47
N ARG A 384 -17.23 9.76 22.42
CA ARG A 384 -16.68 11.10 22.61
C ARG A 384 -15.18 11.09 22.90
N ALA A 385 -14.75 10.21 23.80
CA ALA A 385 -13.33 10.05 24.10
C ALA A 385 -12.50 9.62 22.89
N ALA A 386 -13.03 8.77 22.00
CA ALA A 386 -12.42 8.38 20.73
C ALA A 386 -12.33 9.58 19.76
N LEU A 387 -13.42 10.32 19.62
CA LEU A 387 -13.48 11.54 18.80
C LEU A 387 -12.50 12.61 19.27
N LEU A 388 -12.36 12.82 20.58
CA LEU A 388 -11.38 13.76 21.15
C LEU A 388 -9.93 13.37 20.83
N ARG A 389 -9.65 12.08 20.63
CA ARG A 389 -8.33 11.61 20.15
C ARG A 389 -8.16 11.78 18.63
N GLY A 390 -9.16 12.33 17.93
CA GLY A 390 -9.13 12.52 16.49
C GLY A 390 -9.44 11.24 15.69
N GLU A 391 -10.08 10.25 16.32
CA GLU A 391 -10.45 8.99 15.66
C GLU A 391 -11.76 9.14 14.86
N ALA A 392 -12.02 8.20 13.95
CA ALA A 392 -13.29 8.08 13.24
C ALA A 392 -14.20 7.10 13.97
N VAL A 393 -15.41 7.53 14.26
CA VAL A 393 -16.42 6.70 14.94
C VAL A 393 -17.61 6.47 14.01
N VAL A 394 -18.07 5.24 13.92
CA VAL A 394 -19.23 4.82 13.11
C VAL A 394 -20.37 4.40 14.05
N MET A 395 -21.54 4.97 13.81
CA MET A 395 -22.75 4.65 14.55
C MET A 395 -23.89 4.28 13.61
N PHE A 396 -24.71 3.34 14.06
CA PHE A 396 -25.98 2.95 13.45
C PHE A 396 -27.13 3.43 14.34
N PRO A 397 -27.68 4.64 14.12
CA PRO A 397 -28.67 5.21 15.04
C PRO A 397 -30.00 4.48 15.07
N GLU A 398 -30.23 3.59 14.11
CA GLU A 398 -31.39 2.69 14.12
C GLU A 398 -31.41 1.77 15.35
N ASN A 399 -30.23 1.49 15.92
CA ASN A 399 -29.98 0.60 17.06
C ASN A 399 -30.41 -0.87 16.84
N THR A 400 -31.00 -1.19 15.72
CA THR A 400 -31.41 -2.54 15.29
C THR A 400 -31.28 -2.66 13.79
N MET A 401 -30.92 -3.85 13.29
CA MET A 401 -30.96 -4.11 11.85
C MET A 401 -32.41 -4.11 11.35
N THR A 402 -32.57 -3.71 10.09
CA THR A 402 -33.87 -3.69 9.45
C THR A 402 -34.30 -5.11 9.00
N PRO A 403 -35.50 -5.58 9.40
CA PRO A 403 -36.07 -6.82 8.87
C PRO A 403 -36.65 -6.64 7.45
N THR A 404 -37.05 -5.42 7.09
CA THR A 404 -37.77 -5.12 5.84
C THR A 404 -36.89 -4.58 4.71
N GLY A 405 -35.62 -4.29 5.00
CA GLY A 405 -34.71 -3.60 4.04
C GLY A 405 -34.85 -2.07 4.05
N ASN A 406 -35.91 -1.53 4.66
CA ASN A 406 -36.10 -0.09 4.76
C ASN A 406 -35.43 0.45 6.03
N MET A 407 -34.92 1.68 5.97
CA MET A 407 -34.26 2.33 7.09
C MET A 407 -35.26 2.63 8.21
N ASN A 408 -34.97 2.16 9.43
CA ASN A 408 -35.74 2.37 10.61
C ASN A 408 -35.69 3.81 11.15
N ARG A 409 -36.40 4.11 12.20
CA ARG A 409 -36.28 5.38 12.93
C ARG A 409 -34.91 5.42 13.65
N PHE A 410 -34.28 6.58 13.68
CA PHE A 410 -33.11 6.82 14.50
C PHE A 410 -33.56 6.89 15.98
N ARG A 411 -33.13 5.92 16.77
CA ARG A 411 -33.46 5.78 18.19
C ARG A 411 -32.31 6.19 19.10
N LEU A 412 -31.07 6.10 18.60
CA LEU A 412 -29.90 6.43 19.37
C LEU A 412 -29.56 7.92 19.19
N ASP A 413 -29.55 8.64 20.30
CA ASP A 413 -29.09 10.02 20.34
C ASP A 413 -27.57 10.05 20.42
N TYR A 414 -26.95 10.61 19.40
CA TYR A 414 -25.49 10.76 19.32
C TYR A 414 -24.99 12.15 19.72
N SER A 415 -25.89 13.04 20.17
CA SER A 415 -25.53 14.42 20.56
C SER A 415 -24.50 14.46 21.67
N GLU A 416 -24.59 13.54 22.67
CA GLU A 416 -23.62 13.43 23.75
C GLU A 416 -22.22 13.05 23.22
N ALA A 417 -22.13 12.24 22.19
CA ALA A 417 -20.85 11.82 21.62
C ALA A 417 -20.11 12.95 20.91
N ILE A 418 -20.83 13.92 20.32
CA ILE A 418 -20.22 15.04 19.59
C ILE A 418 -20.04 16.30 20.44
N LYS A 419 -20.63 16.32 21.64
CA LYS A 419 -20.62 17.49 22.54
C LYS A 419 -19.17 17.90 22.87
N ASP A 420 -18.89 19.20 22.69
CA ASP A 420 -17.58 19.82 22.99
C ASP A 420 -16.37 19.17 22.29
N VAL A 421 -16.57 18.43 21.20
CA VAL A 421 -15.47 17.89 20.40
C VAL A 421 -15.02 18.93 19.37
N PRO A 422 -13.78 19.47 19.47
CA PRO A 422 -13.33 20.52 18.57
C PRO A 422 -13.16 19.98 17.15
N ARG A 423 -13.60 20.77 16.15
CA ARG A 423 -13.46 20.46 14.71
C ARG A 423 -14.07 19.12 14.29
N ILE A 424 -15.04 18.62 15.03
CA ILE A 424 -15.76 17.39 14.63
C ILE A 424 -16.46 17.59 13.30
N LYS A 425 -16.52 16.53 12.53
CA LYS A 425 -17.22 16.45 11.25
C LYS A 425 -18.28 15.37 11.33
N LEU A 426 -19.45 15.62 10.76
CA LEU A 426 -20.54 14.67 10.65
C LEU A 426 -20.67 14.19 9.22
N LEU A 427 -20.59 12.88 8.99
CA LEU A 427 -20.58 12.27 7.65
C LEU A 427 -21.70 11.24 7.54
N PRO A 428 -22.69 11.43 6.68
CA PRO A 428 -23.70 10.43 6.42
C PRO A 428 -23.13 9.34 5.50
N PHE A 429 -23.53 8.08 5.74
CA PHE A 429 -23.21 6.96 4.85
C PHE A 429 -24.44 6.09 4.61
N TYR A 430 -24.44 5.34 3.50
CA TYR A 430 -25.48 4.37 3.18
C TYR A 430 -24.87 3.07 2.70
N VAL A 431 -25.38 1.94 3.22
CA VAL A 431 -25.00 0.59 2.81
C VAL A 431 -26.19 -0.06 2.12
N GLN A 432 -25.95 -0.69 0.96
CA GLN A 432 -26.97 -1.35 0.15
C GLN A 432 -26.51 -2.71 -0.37
N GLY A 433 -27.47 -3.57 -0.72
CA GLY A 433 -27.23 -4.83 -1.44
C GLY A 433 -27.17 -6.08 -0.58
N LEU A 434 -27.01 -5.96 0.76
CA LEU A 434 -26.95 -7.13 1.64
C LEU A 434 -28.29 -7.55 2.26
N TRP A 435 -29.35 -6.75 2.14
CA TRP A 435 -30.66 -7.20 2.57
C TRP A 435 -31.11 -8.40 1.71
N GLY A 436 -31.72 -9.41 2.34
CA GLY A 436 -32.02 -10.68 1.67
C GLY A 436 -30.81 -11.62 1.48
N SER A 437 -29.64 -11.28 2.05
CA SER A 437 -28.51 -12.22 2.15
C SER A 437 -28.55 -13.03 3.45
N SER A 438 -27.72 -14.07 3.55
CA SER A 438 -27.53 -14.84 4.79
C SER A 438 -27.05 -14.01 5.98
N TYR A 439 -26.50 -12.81 5.71
CA TYR A 439 -26.02 -11.87 6.74
C TYR A 439 -27.07 -10.84 7.18
N SER A 440 -28.30 -10.87 6.63
CA SER A 440 -29.39 -9.94 6.97
C SER A 440 -30.44 -10.58 7.90
N MET A 441 -31.33 -9.75 8.45
CA MET A 441 -32.50 -10.19 9.22
C MET A 441 -33.73 -10.46 8.34
N ALA A 442 -33.57 -10.53 7.02
CA ALA A 442 -34.66 -10.90 6.12
C ALA A 442 -35.19 -12.31 6.42
N ASP A 443 -36.48 -12.54 6.17
CA ASP A 443 -37.06 -13.87 6.27
C ASP A 443 -36.43 -14.88 5.31
N ALA A 444 -36.51 -16.17 5.66
CA ALA A 444 -35.88 -17.25 4.92
C ALA A 444 -36.26 -17.24 3.43
N GLY A 445 -37.51 -16.97 3.07
CA GLY A 445 -37.98 -16.91 1.69
C GLY A 445 -37.34 -15.81 0.83
N PHE A 446 -36.78 -14.77 1.44
CA PHE A 446 -36.07 -13.73 0.71
C PHE A 446 -34.56 -14.02 0.55
N LYS A 447 -33.99 -14.89 1.40
CA LYS A 447 -32.55 -15.18 1.40
C LYS A 447 -32.09 -15.98 0.19
N ASP A 448 -33.00 -16.73 -0.42
CA ASP A 448 -32.68 -17.61 -1.55
C ASP A 448 -32.98 -17.00 -2.92
N LEU A 449 -33.56 -15.80 -2.97
CA LEU A 449 -34.01 -15.19 -4.22
C LEU A 449 -32.89 -14.70 -5.14
N VAL A 450 -31.70 -14.36 -4.58
CA VAL A 450 -30.57 -13.84 -5.38
C VAL A 450 -29.30 -14.56 -5.00
N HIS A 451 -28.63 -15.15 -5.98
CA HIS A 451 -27.35 -15.82 -5.78
C HIS A 451 -26.30 -14.82 -5.30
N SER A 452 -25.43 -15.23 -4.41
CA SER A 452 -24.42 -14.36 -3.80
C SER A 452 -23.49 -13.69 -4.82
N GLY A 453 -23.11 -14.39 -5.89
CA GLY A 453 -22.18 -13.88 -6.91
C GLY A 453 -22.73 -12.73 -7.77
N ASP A 454 -24.06 -12.56 -7.83
CA ASP A 454 -24.71 -11.51 -8.62
C ASP A 454 -25.05 -10.26 -7.80
N ARG A 455 -24.91 -10.32 -6.47
CA ARG A 455 -25.23 -9.19 -5.61
C ARG A 455 -24.22 -8.07 -5.73
N ILE A 456 -24.71 -6.88 -6.02
CA ILE A 456 -23.92 -5.64 -5.96
C ILE A 456 -24.08 -5.07 -4.55
N VAL A 457 -22.97 -4.95 -3.83
CA VAL A 457 -22.94 -4.34 -2.51
C VAL A 457 -22.29 -2.98 -2.62
N THR A 458 -23.03 -1.94 -2.25
CA THR A 458 -22.57 -0.56 -2.35
C THR A 458 -22.43 0.08 -0.99
N VAL A 459 -21.33 0.80 -0.76
CA VAL A 459 -21.15 1.72 0.36
C VAL A 459 -20.97 3.12 -0.19
N ALA A 460 -21.88 4.02 0.14
CA ALA A 460 -21.86 5.42 -0.29
C ALA A 460 -21.59 6.34 0.90
N PHE A 461 -20.65 7.27 0.77
CA PHE A 461 -20.38 8.33 1.74
C PHE A 461 -20.85 9.67 1.18
N GLY A 462 -21.72 10.37 1.90
CA GLY A 462 -22.26 11.66 1.52
C GLY A 462 -21.29 12.81 1.75
N GLU A 463 -21.79 14.03 1.57
CA GLU A 463 -21.07 15.24 1.93
C GLU A 463 -21.11 15.47 3.44
N LEU A 464 -20.14 16.25 3.92
CA LEU A 464 -20.09 16.61 5.34
C LEU A 464 -21.30 17.48 5.71
N LEU A 465 -22.00 17.10 6.76
CA LEU A 465 -23.15 17.84 7.25
C LEU A 465 -22.72 18.89 8.30
N PRO A 466 -23.46 20.03 8.37
CA PRO A 466 -23.32 20.97 9.47
C PRO A 466 -23.64 20.31 10.82
N LEU A 467 -23.01 20.77 11.90
CA LEU A 467 -23.16 20.16 13.24
C LEU A 467 -24.52 20.45 13.90
N ASP A 468 -25.21 21.48 13.46
CA ASP A 468 -26.56 21.86 13.87
C ASP A 468 -27.65 21.07 13.13
N THR A 469 -27.25 20.13 12.27
CA THR A 469 -28.17 19.27 11.52
C THR A 469 -28.94 18.36 12.48
N THR A 470 -30.26 18.45 12.46
CA THR A 470 -31.12 17.63 13.31
C THR A 470 -31.05 16.14 12.92
N PRO A 471 -31.32 15.19 13.84
CA PRO A 471 -31.32 13.76 13.51
C PRO A 471 -32.27 13.39 12.36
N VAL A 472 -33.38 14.12 12.20
CA VAL A 472 -34.31 13.93 11.07
C VAL A 472 -33.64 14.33 9.73
N MET A 473 -32.93 15.44 9.70
CA MET A 473 -32.21 15.88 8.51
C MET A 473 -31.03 14.96 8.18
N VAL A 474 -30.33 14.46 9.20
CA VAL A 474 -29.27 13.44 9.00
C VAL A 474 -29.87 12.17 8.39
N LYS A 475 -31.01 11.71 8.92
CA LYS A 475 -31.73 10.56 8.36
C LYS A 475 -32.10 10.80 6.89
N ARG A 476 -32.60 11.98 6.55
CA ARG A 476 -32.93 12.35 5.17
C ARG A 476 -31.69 12.32 4.29
N ALA A 477 -30.57 12.89 4.72
CA ALA A 477 -29.31 12.85 4.00
C ALA A 477 -28.83 11.40 3.73
N VAL A 478 -28.98 10.52 4.72
CA VAL A 478 -28.70 9.08 4.54
C VAL A 478 -29.65 8.44 3.53
N GLN A 479 -30.95 8.80 3.53
CA GLN A 479 -31.92 8.30 2.55
C GLN A 479 -31.63 8.79 1.12
N GLU A 480 -31.25 10.05 0.97
CA GLU A 480 -30.86 10.61 -0.34
C GLU A 480 -29.66 9.88 -0.96
N LEU A 481 -28.73 9.40 -0.14
CA LEU A 481 -27.63 8.55 -0.62
C LEU A 481 -28.09 7.22 -1.22
N SER A 482 -29.26 6.70 -0.84
CA SER A 482 -29.80 5.48 -1.45
C SER A 482 -30.08 5.63 -2.95
N ILE A 483 -30.36 6.86 -3.40
CA ILE A 483 -30.63 7.18 -4.82
C ILE A 483 -29.32 7.26 -5.62
N THR A 484 -28.27 7.76 -4.99
CA THR A 484 -26.94 7.93 -5.64
C THR A 484 -26.06 6.69 -5.52
N ALA A 485 -26.47 5.69 -4.75
CA ALA A 485 -25.76 4.44 -4.53
C ALA A 485 -25.97 3.40 -5.67
N TRP A 486 -26.77 3.74 -6.68
CA TRP A 486 -27.05 2.89 -7.87
C TRP A 486 -26.00 3.04 -8.98
#